data_893b3f0593a814789c02ef94b68c8dd4
#
_entry.id   893b3f0593a814789c02ef94b68c8dd4
#
_cell.length_a   1.000
_cell.length_b   1.000
_cell.length_c   1.000
_cell.angle_alpha   90.00
_cell.angle_beta   90.00
_cell.angle_gamma   90.00
#
_symmetry.space_group_name_H-M   'P 1'
#
loop_
_entity.id
_entity.type
_entity.pdbx_description
1 polymer ?
#
loop_
_entity_poly.entity_id
_entity_poly.type
_entity_poly.pdbx_seq_one_letter_code
_entity_poly.pdbx_strand_id
1 'polypeptide(L)'
;MASHNTLAVIERYEEYHHALNELISSIATGIASPALINDPGARGQAVHCAGKHYPFVDLLYVLDASGLQITANLSARKGHPSGGKGLGASRSQRPYFKLAHAQSEGVSITAPYLSVASGLLCVTASVPIHDGERTTYLMLDIDLAEAVAFLMGDASRKRFVPLFKSVYSIIVAGLFAVVALLGYAALQELIAIFTSPSGSTDLHLKPFGVIIFLTLGLAVFDLGKTILEEEVLMHKDVYRHSSTRRTITRFMAAILIAVSIEGLLLMFKSAVGDGKHVMDGVWIMAAAVGLLVGLGLYVYLGARAEQLLLRQKSRTRALKSI
;
A
#
# COMPACT_ATOMS: atom_id res chain seq x y z
N MET A 1 -0.28 5.10 -12.93
CA MET A 1 -0.24 4.63 -11.51
C MET A 1 -1.24 3.51 -11.19
N ALA A 2 -2.32 3.30 -11.95
CA ALA A 2 -3.29 2.22 -11.72
C ALA A 2 -2.76 0.80 -11.99
N SER A 3 -1.79 0.62 -12.87
CA SER A 3 -1.34 -0.70 -13.36
C SER A 3 -0.61 -1.56 -12.30
N HIS A 4 0.14 -0.96 -11.37
CA HIS A 4 0.89 -1.74 -10.36
C HIS A 4 0.00 -2.29 -9.23
N ASN A 5 -1.07 -1.59 -8.91
CA ASN A 5 -2.03 -2.03 -7.90
C ASN A 5 -2.89 -3.20 -8.41
N THR A 6 -3.24 -3.19 -9.68
CA THR A 6 -4.08 -4.21 -10.32
C THR A 6 -3.42 -5.60 -10.31
N LEU A 7 -2.12 -5.67 -10.64
CA LEU A 7 -1.38 -6.94 -10.63
C LEU A 7 -1.26 -7.55 -9.23
N ALA A 8 -1.01 -6.73 -8.22
CA ALA A 8 -0.94 -7.20 -6.84
C ALA A 8 -2.28 -7.76 -6.34
N VAL A 9 -3.40 -7.12 -6.74
CA VAL A 9 -4.75 -7.60 -6.40
C VAL A 9 -5.05 -8.93 -7.09
N ILE A 10 -4.69 -9.08 -8.37
CA ILE A 10 -4.86 -10.33 -9.11
C ILE A 10 -4.02 -11.45 -8.48
N GLU A 11 -2.75 -11.19 -8.14
CA GLU A 11 -1.89 -12.18 -7.50
C GLU A 11 -2.46 -12.66 -6.16
N ARG A 12 -3.05 -11.77 -5.38
CA ARG A 12 -3.72 -12.12 -4.12
C ARG A 12 -5.04 -12.85 -4.35
N TYR A 13 -5.81 -12.44 -5.35
CA TYR A 13 -7.01 -13.19 -5.71
C TYR A 13 -6.67 -14.63 -6.08
N GLU A 14 -5.63 -14.87 -6.86
CA GLU A 14 -5.14 -16.21 -7.21
C GLU A 14 -4.78 -17.05 -5.98
N GLU A 15 -4.20 -16.42 -4.95
CA GLU A 15 -3.83 -17.07 -3.70
C GLU A 15 -5.05 -17.49 -2.86
N TYR A 16 -6.10 -16.65 -2.82
CA TYR A 16 -7.28 -16.82 -1.97
C TYR A 16 -8.58 -17.07 -2.73
N HIS A 17 -8.51 -17.32 -4.05
CA HIS A 17 -9.69 -17.41 -4.92
C HIS A 17 -10.74 -18.41 -4.43
N HIS A 18 -10.33 -19.54 -3.86
CA HIS A 18 -11.26 -20.55 -3.35
C HIS A 18 -12.12 -19.99 -2.20
N ALA A 19 -11.48 -19.43 -1.17
CA ALA A 19 -12.19 -18.86 -0.03
C ALA A 19 -13.05 -17.64 -0.42
N LEU A 20 -12.54 -16.79 -1.36
CA LEU A 20 -13.29 -15.67 -1.89
C LEU A 20 -14.52 -16.12 -2.67
N ASN A 21 -14.38 -17.11 -3.53
CA ASN A 21 -15.49 -17.63 -4.34
C ASN A 21 -16.54 -18.30 -3.48
N GLU A 22 -16.16 -19.03 -2.43
CA GLU A 22 -17.10 -19.60 -1.46
C GLU A 22 -17.87 -18.50 -0.71
N LEU A 23 -17.16 -17.46 -0.24
CA LEU A 23 -17.79 -16.33 0.42
C LEU A 23 -18.77 -15.59 -0.50
N ILE A 24 -18.34 -15.26 -1.72
CA ILE A 24 -19.16 -14.58 -2.72
C ILE A 24 -20.38 -15.44 -3.10
N SER A 25 -20.20 -16.73 -3.27
CA SER A 25 -21.28 -17.69 -3.58
C SER A 25 -22.31 -17.73 -2.45
N SER A 26 -21.87 -17.79 -1.20
CA SER A 26 -22.75 -17.75 -0.03
C SER A 26 -23.53 -16.44 0.06
N ILE A 27 -22.90 -15.30 -0.21
CA ILE A 27 -23.57 -14.00 -0.22
C ILE A 27 -24.59 -13.93 -1.34
N ALA A 28 -24.22 -14.33 -2.54
CA ALA A 28 -25.07 -14.24 -3.73
C ALA A 28 -26.32 -15.14 -3.59
N THR A 29 -26.17 -16.38 -3.08
CA THR A 29 -27.31 -17.27 -2.78
C THR A 29 -28.18 -16.75 -1.64
N GLY A 30 -27.59 -16.15 -0.61
CA GLY A 30 -28.33 -15.58 0.51
C GLY A 30 -29.17 -14.35 0.13
N ILE A 31 -28.77 -13.62 -0.91
CA ILE A 31 -29.50 -12.45 -1.42
C ILE A 31 -30.54 -12.85 -2.49
N ALA A 32 -30.27 -13.90 -3.24
CA ALA A 32 -31.12 -14.32 -4.36
C ALA A 32 -32.54 -14.67 -3.89
N SER A 33 -33.52 -13.91 -4.40
CA SER A 33 -34.93 -14.12 -4.09
C SER A 33 -35.78 -13.71 -5.31
N PRO A 34 -36.89 -14.43 -5.61
CA PRO A 34 -37.83 -14.03 -6.67
C PRO A 34 -38.41 -12.62 -6.45
N ALA A 35 -38.51 -12.15 -5.19
CA ALA A 35 -38.96 -10.81 -4.87
C ALA A 35 -38.09 -9.70 -5.51
N LEU A 36 -36.79 -9.97 -5.77
CA LEU A 36 -35.89 -9.02 -6.42
C LEU A 36 -36.28 -8.69 -7.86
N ILE A 37 -37.11 -9.52 -8.52
CA ILE A 37 -37.52 -9.31 -9.90
C ILE A 37 -38.54 -8.18 -9.96
N ASN A 38 -39.56 -8.24 -9.08
CA ASN A 38 -40.75 -7.41 -9.21
C ASN A 38 -40.84 -6.29 -8.16
N ASP A 39 -40.15 -6.41 -6.99
CA ASP A 39 -40.23 -5.45 -5.88
C ASP A 39 -38.97 -4.56 -5.77
N PRO A 40 -39.09 -3.25 -6.11
CA PRO A 40 -38.01 -2.29 -5.90
C PRO A 40 -37.58 -2.14 -4.44
N GLY A 41 -38.51 -2.31 -3.50
CA GLY A 41 -38.25 -2.24 -2.06
C GLY A 41 -37.35 -3.37 -1.60
N ALA A 42 -37.68 -4.60 -2.00
CA ALA A 42 -36.86 -5.80 -1.72
C ALA A 42 -35.44 -5.64 -2.28
N ARG A 43 -35.28 -5.12 -3.49
CA ARG A 43 -33.97 -4.83 -4.09
C ARG A 43 -33.17 -3.82 -3.27
N GLY A 44 -33.83 -2.71 -2.88
CA GLY A 44 -33.19 -1.67 -2.06
C GLY A 44 -32.72 -2.21 -0.71
N GLN A 45 -33.54 -3.03 -0.06
CA GLN A 45 -33.21 -3.67 1.21
C GLN A 45 -32.05 -4.66 1.05
N ALA A 46 -32.08 -5.50 0.03
CA ALA A 46 -31.02 -6.46 -0.28
C ALA A 46 -29.66 -5.76 -0.46
N VAL A 47 -29.63 -4.69 -1.27
CA VAL A 47 -28.41 -3.89 -1.49
C VAL A 47 -27.93 -3.21 -0.22
N HIS A 48 -28.85 -2.65 0.58
CA HIS A 48 -28.51 -1.99 1.83
C HIS A 48 -27.90 -2.99 2.84
N CYS A 49 -28.53 -4.13 3.02
CA CYS A 49 -28.02 -5.20 3.90
C CYS A 49 -26.68 -5.74 3.42
N ALA A 50 -26.54 -6.02 2.12
CA ALA A 50 -25.28 -6.48 1.54
C ALA A 50 -24.17 -5.45 1.76
N GLY A 51 -24.37 -4.20 1.39
CA GLY A 51 -23.36 -3.15 1.53
C GLY A 51 -22.96 -2.82 2.96
N LYS A 52 -23.88 -3.03 3.94
CA LYS A 52 -23.57 -2.85 5.37
C LYS A 52 -22.60 -3.91 5.91
N HIS A 53 -22.76 -5.17 5.50
CA HIS A 53 -21.98 -6.29 6.00
C HIS A 53 -20.79 -6.62 5.08
N TYR A 54 -20.94 -6.37 3.79
CA TYR A 54 -19.99 -6.71 2.74
C TYR A 54 -19.66 -5.48 1.88
N PRO A 55 -18.78 -4.59 2.33
CA PRO A 55 -18.49 -3.31 1.67
C PRO A 55 -17.90 -3.44 0.26
N PHE A 56 -17.48 -4.64 -0.11
CA PHE A 56 -16.97 -4.97 -1.43
C PHE A 56 -18.07 -5.27 -2.46
N VAL A 57 -19.34 -5.38 -2.05
CA VAL A 57 -20.48 -5.49 -2.99
C VAL A 57 -20.69 -4.11 -3.63
N ASP A 58 -20.47 -4.04 -4.95
CA ASP A 58 -20.46 -2.78 -5.69
C ASP A 58 -21.80 -2.48 -6.35
N LEU A 59 -22.28 -3.40 -7.19
CA LEU A 59 -23.55 -3.25 -7.91
C LEU A 59 -24.40 -4.52 -7.84
N LEU A 60 -25.72 -4.32 -7.81
CA LEU A 60 -26.70 -5.36 -7.96
C LEU A 60 -27.69 -4.97 -9.07
N TYR A 61 -27.95 -5.89 -10.00
CA TYR A 61 -28.93 -5.74 -11.06
C TYR A 61 -29.42 -7.10 -11.55
N VAL A 62 -30.54 -7.12 -12.30
CA VAL A 62 -31.16 -8.34 -12.79
C VAL A 62 -31.21 -8.32 -14.31
N LEU A 63 -30.88 -9.46 -14.93
CA LEU A 63 -31.02 -9.70 -16.36
C LEU A 63 -32.12 -10.71 -16.62
N ASP A 64 -32.77 -10.60 -17.78
CA ASP A 64 -33.66 -11.64 -18.27
C ASP A 64 -32.90 -12.79 -18.97
N ALA A 65 -33.63 -13.80 -19.42
CA ALA A 65 -33.06 -14.96 -20.12
C ALA A 65 -32.36 -14.61 -21.45
N SER A 66 -32.64 -13.45 -22.03
CA SER A 66 -31.99 -12.95 -23.25
C SER A 66 -30.73 -12.12 -22.96
N GLY A 67 -30.44 -11.81 -21.70
CA GLY A 67 -29.37 -10.94 -21.28
C GLY A 67 -29.71 -9.44 -21.36
N LEU A 68 -30.99 -9.08 -21.41
CA LEU A 68 -31.45 -7.72 -21.30
C LEU A 68 -31.54 -7.32 -19.83
N GLN A 69 -31.00 -6.16 -19.47
CA GLN A 69 -31.03 -5.67 -18.08
C GLN A 69 -32.41 -5.11 -17.76
N ILE A 70 -33.16 -5.82 -16.90
CA ILE A 70 -34.55 -5.48 -16.53
C ILE A 70 -34.67 -4.60 -15.30
N THR A 71 -33.56 -4.38 -14.57
CA THR A 71 -33.53 -3.46 -13.41
C THR A 71 -32.38 -2.47 -13.56
N ALA A 72 -32.55 -1.27 -13.01
CA ALA A 72 -31.45 -0.33 -12.89
C ALA A 72 -30.35 -0.86 -11.95
N ASN A 73 -29.12 -0.43 -12.15
CA ASN A 73 -28.02 -0.72 -11.25
C ASN A 73 -28.31 -0.12 -9.87
N LEU A 74 -28.26 -0.95 -8.84
CA LEU A 74 -28.35 -0.53 -7.44
C LEU A 74 -26.97 -0.66 -6.78
N SER A 75 -26.59 0.34 -6.00
CA SER A 75 -25.36 0.33 -5.20
C SER A 75 -25.65 0.80 -3.79
N ALA A 76 -25.00 0.17 -2.80
CA ALA A 76 -25.00 0.64 -1.42
C ALA A 76 -24.16 1.91 -1.24
N ARG A 77 -23.24 2.19 -2.18
CA ARG A 77 -22.35 3.37 -2.16
C ARG A 77 -23.11 4.60 -2.67
N LYS A 78 -23.26 5.62 -1.81
CA LYS A 78 -23.87 6.89 -2.23
C LYS A 78 -23.04 7.55 -3.35
N GLY A 79 -23.75 8.01 -4.42
CA GLY A 79 -23.08 8.68 -5.54
C GLY A 79 -22.27 7.77 -6.46
N HIS A 80 -22.51 6.46 -6.45
CA HIS A 80 -21.86 5.54 -7.38
C HIS A 80 -22.13 5.96 -8.84
N PRO A 81 -21.10 6.06 -9.72
CA PRO A 81 -21.24 6.62 -11.07
C PRO A 81 -22.20 5.85 -11.96
N SER A 82 -22.45 4.57 -11.68
CA SER A 82 -23.38 3.71 -12.42
C SER A 82 -24.70 3.44 -11.71
N GLY A 83 -24.90 4.01 -10.51
CA GLY A 83 -26.17 3.88 -9.79
C GLY A 83 -27.33 4.48 -10.61
N GLY A 84 -28.47 3.78 -10.68
CA GLY A 84 -29.64 4.20 -11.43
C GLY A 84 -29.54 4.02 -12.95
N LYS A 85 -28.41 3.53 -13.48
CA LYS A 85 -28.19 3.32 -14.93
C LYS A 85 -28.37 1.85 -15.33
N GLY A 86 -28.29 1.59 -16.62
CA GLY A 86 -28.19 0.24 -17.16
C GLY A 86 -29.53 -0.41 -17.55
N LEU A 87 -30.68 0.13 -17.12
CA LEU A 87 -32.00 -0.38 -17.50
C LEU A 87 -32.15 -0.44 -19.03
N GLY A 88 -32.62 -1.57 -19.56
CA GLY A 88 -32.78 -1.80 -20.99
C GLY A 88 -31.50 -2.06 -21.78
N ALA A 89 -30.35 -2.11 -21.12
CA ALA A 89 -29.08 -2.39 -21.80
C ALA A 89 -28.92 -3.89 -22.08
N SER A 90 -28.53 -4.25 -23.29
CA SER A 90 -28.18 -5.64 -23.65
C SER A 90 -26.82 -6.00 -23.06
N ARG A 91 -26.79 -7.10 -22.31
CA ARG A 91 -25.60 -7.68 -21.66
C ARG A 91 -25.27 -9.08 -22.19
N SER A 92 -25.96 -9.53 -23.23
CA SER A 92 -25.85 -10.88 -23.81
C SER A 92 -24.43 -11.28 -24.22
N GLN A 93 -23.59 -10.31 -24.61
CA GLN A 93 -22.19 -10.56 -24.98
C GLN A 93 -21.19 -10.48 -23.81
N ARG A 94 -21.66 -10.17 -22.62
CA ARG A 94 -20.78 -10.02 -21.46
C ARG A 94 -20.35 -11.39 -20.88
N PRO A 95 -19.11 -11.51 -20.40
CA PRO A 95 -18.58 -12.76 -19.86
C PRO A 95 -19.45 -13.36 -18.75
N TYR A 96 -19.96 -12.53 -17.84
CA TYR A 96 -20.80 -12.97 -16.74
C TYR A 96 -22.14 -13.56 -17.20
N PHE A 97 -22.76 -13.01 -18.24
CA PHE A 97 -24.00 -13.55 -18.78
C PHE A 97 -23.76 -14.86 -19.51
N LYS A 98 -22.72 -14.92 -20.37
CA LYS A 98 -22.36 -16.15 -21.09
C LYS A 98 -22.06 -17.30 -20.13
N LEU A 99 -21.35 -17.00 -19.03
CA LEU A 99 -21.03 -17.99 -18.00
C LEU A 99 -22.29 -18.46 -17.27
N ALA A 100 -23.16 -17.52 -16.84
CA ALA A 100 -24.42 -17.83 -16.17
C ALA A 100 -25.37 -18.64 -17.06
N HIS A 101 -25.44 -18.31 -18.34
CA HIS A 101 -26.29 -19.02 -19.31
C HIS A 101 -25.78 -20.44 -19.63
N ALA A 102 -24.46 -20.65 -19.57
CA ALA A 102 -23.85 -21.96 -19.78
C ALA A 102 -23.99 -22.87 -18.53
N GLN A 103 -24.08 -22.30 -17.34
CA GLN A 103 -24.31 -23.01 -16.07
C GLN A 103 -25.76 -22.84 -15.65
N SER A 104 -26.58 -23.82 -15.97
CA SER A 104 -28.03 -23.76 -15.70
C SER A 104 -28.41 -23.72 -14.23
N GLU A 105 -27.53 -24.16 -13.32
CA GLU A 105 -27.78 -24.22 -11.90
C GLU A 105 -26.56 -23.71 -11.10
N GLY A 106 -26.83 -23.15 -9.91
CA GLY A 106 -25.81 -22.67 -8.98
C GLY A 106 -25.31 -21.25 -9.26
N VAL A 107 -24.27 -20.87 -8.53
CA VAL A 107 -23.63 -19.56 -8.67
C VAL A 107 -22.45 -19.66 -9.63
N SER A 108 -22.44 -18.84 -10.65
CA SER A 108 -21.28 -18.68 -11.54
C SER A 108 -20.52 -17.42 -11.21
N ILE A 109 -19.19 -17.49 -11.09
CA ILE A 109 -18.32 -16.36 -10.78
C ILE A 109 -17.32 -16.20 -11.91
N THR A 110 -17.19 -14.98 -12.43
CA THR A 110 -16.26 -14.69 -13.54
C THR A 110 -14.81 -14.66 -13.07
N ALA A 111 -13.86 -14.85 -14.01
CA ALA A 111 -12.50 -14.40 -13.80
C ALA A 111 -12.47 -12.87 -13.59
N PRO A 112 -11.42 -12.33 -12.91
CA PRO A 112 -11.25 -10.88 -12.74
C PRO A 112 -11.23 -10.12 -14.08
N TYR A 113 -11.98 -9.03 -14.16
CA TYR A 113 -12.03 -8.15 -15.32
C TYR A 113 -12.21 -6.68 -14.91
N LEU A 114 -11.95 -5.74 -15.82
CA LEU A 114 -12.21 -4.32 -15.58
C LEU A 114 -13.68 -4.00 -15.85
N SER A 115 -14.39 -3.52 -14.83
CA SER A 115 -15.78 -3.09 -14.97
C SER A 115 -15.87 -1.84 -15.82
N VAL A 116 -16.71 -1.87 -16.86
CA VAL A 116 -17.02 -0.67 -17.66
C VAL A 116 -17.85 0.33 -16.84
N ALA A 117 -18.55 -0.15 -15.83
CA ALA A 117 -19.41 0.67 -15.00
C ALA A 117 -18.63 1.51 -13.98
N SER A 118 -17.65 0.92 -13.31
CA SER A 118 -16.86 1.57 -12.25
C SER A 118 -15.42 1.87 -12.64
N GLY A 119 -14.89 1.24 -13.72
CA GLY A 119 -13.48 1.30 -14.09
C GLY A 119 -12.55 0.53 -13.14
N LEU A 120 -13.11 -0.20 -12.18
CA LEU A 120 -12.38 -0.98 -11.18
C LEU A 120 -12.24 -2.45 -11.61
N LEU A 121 -11.24 -3.12 -11.05
CA LEU A 121 -11.10 -4.56 -11.19
C LEU A 121 -12.19 -5.25 -10.39
N CYS A 122 -13.01 -6.06 -11.05
CA CYS A 122 -14.15 -6.74 -10.43
C CYS A 122 -14.26 -8.20 -10.83
N VAL A 123 -15.00 -8.96 -10.07
CA VAL A 123 -15.61 -10.24 -10.43
C VAL A 123 -17.12 -10.11 -10.30
N THR A 124 -17.86 -10.80 -11.18
CA THR A 124 -19.33 -10.80 -11.10
C THR A 124 -19.80 -12.20 -10.75
N ALA A 125 -20.59 -12.28 -9.68
CA ALA A 125 -21.36 -13.46 -9.32
C ALA A 125 -22.73 -13.38 -10.00
N SER A 126 -23.14 -14.48 -10.61
CA SER A 126 -24.43 -14.61 -11.29
C SER A 126 -25.20 -15.76 -10.67
N VAL A 127 -26.45 -15.50 -10.28
CA VAL A 127 -27.34 -16.51 -9.69
C VAL A 127 -28.62 -16.61 -10.53
N PRO A 128 -28.97 -17.79 -11.04
CA PRO A 128 -30.26 -17.97 -11.71
C PRO A 128 -31.39 -17.91 -10.67
N ILE A 129 -32.43 -17.13 -10.97
CA ILE A 129 -33.67 -17.05 -10.20
C ILE A 129 -34.79 -17.58 -11.07
N HIS A 130 -35.45 -18.62 -10.62
CA HIS A 130 -36.58 -19.22 -11.28
C HIS A 130 -37.89 -18.69 -10.68
N ASP A 131 -38.73 -18.10 -11.52
CA ASP A 131 -40.06 -17.63 -11.18
C ASP A 131 -41.06 -18.26 -12.16
N GLY A 132 -41.57 -19.44 -11.78
CA GLY A 132 -42.34 -20.30 -12.68
C GLY A 132 -41.52 -20.78 -13.89
N GLU A 133 -41.99 -20.49 -15.09
CA GLU A 133 -41.28 -20.82 -16.32
C GLU A 133 -40.20 -19.81 -16.74
N ARG A 134 -40.08 -18.69 -16.01
CA ARG A 134 -39.13 -17.63 -16.37
C ARG A 134 -37.86 -17.79 -15.56
N THR A 135 -36.73 -17.83 -16.29
CA THR A 135 -35.41 -17.76 -15.68
C THR A 135 -34.86 -16.35 -15.83
N THR A 136 -34.45 -15.75 -14.74
CA THR A 136 -33.76 -14.46 -14.68
C THR A 136 -32.44 -14.65 -13.94
N TYR A 137 -31.50 -13.73 -14.13
CA TYR A 137 -30.19 -13.82 -13.51
C TYR A 137 -29.94 -12.63 -12.63
N LEU A 138 -29.73 -12.86 -11.34
CA LEU A 138 -29.22 -11.84 -10.43
C LEU A 138 -27.72 -11.67 -10.67
N MET A 139 -27.29 -10.46 -10.91
CA MET A 139 -25.89 -10.09 -11.08
C MET A 139 -25.43 -9.29 -9.89
N LEU A 140 -24.30 -9.71 -9.32
CA LEU A 140 -23.66 -9.08 -8.18
C LEU A 140 -22.22 -8.75 -8.57
N ASP A 141 -21.94 -7.48 -8.81
CA ASP A 141 -20.57 -7.00 -9.10
C ASP A 141 -19.83 -6.78 -7.78
N ILE A 142 -18.66 -7.36 -7.69
CA ILE A 142 -17.79 -7.36 -6.50
C ILE A 142 -16.52 -6.59 -6.82
N ASP A 143 -16.22 -5.54 -6.06
CA ASP A 143 -14.93 -4.85 -6.10
C ASP A 143 -13.84 -5.80 -5.57
N LEU A 144 -12.96 -6.27 -6.44
CA LEU A 144 -11.98 -7.30 -6.10
C LEU A 144 -10.95 -6.79 -5.09
N ALA A 145 -10.56 -5.53 -5.17
CA ALA A 145 -9.59 -4.94 -4.23
C ALA A 145 -10.17 -4.86 -2.82
N GLU A 146 -11.44 -4.45 -2.71
CA GLU A 146 -12.15 -4.40 -1.43
C GLU A 146 -12.43 -5.81 -0.87
N ALA A 147 -12.76 -6.79 -1.72
CA ALA A 147 -13.02 -8.16 -1.31
C ALA A 147 -11.76 -8.84 -0.75
N VAL A 148 -10.62 -8.66 -1.42
CA VAL A 148 -9.31 -9.14 -0.93
C VAL A 148 -8.96 -8.45 0.40
N ALA A 149 -9.13 -7.13 0.50
CA ALA A 149 -8.86 -6.38 1.73
C ALA A 149 -9.77 -6.79 2.89
N PHE A 150 -11.03 -7.11 2.61
CA PHE A 150 -11.98 -7.62 3.61
C PHE A 150 -11.54 -8.98 4.17
N LEU A 151 -11.21 -9.92 3.30
CA LEU A 151 -10.75 -11.25 3.69
C LEU A 151 -9.46 -11.20 4.51
N MET A 152 -8.57 -10.26 4.22
CA MET A 152 -7.31 -10.04 4.94
C MET A 152 -7.47 -9.28 6.25
N GLY A 153 -8.68 -8.85 6.63
CA GLY A 153 -8.94 -8.10 7.86
C GLY A 153 -8.49 -6.63 7.84
N ASP A 154 -8.16 -6.09 6.67
CA ASP A 154 -7.65 -4.72 6.51
C ASP A 154 -8.72 -3.61 6.66
N ALA A 155 -9.98 -3.98 6.76
CA ALA A 155 -11.09 -3.02 6.88
C ALA A 155 -10.98 -2.12 8.13
N SER A 156 -10.57 -2.67 9.27
CA SER A 156 -10.36 -1.93 10.52
C SER A 156 -9.19 -0.96 10.44
N ARG A 157 -8.16 -1.28 9.67
CA ARG A 157 -6.95 -0.49 9.51
C ARG A 157 -7.19 0.79 8.71
N LYS A 158 -8.08 0.77 7.72
CA LYS A 158 -8.44 1.94 6.90
C LYS A 158 -8.91 3.14 7.74
N ARG A 159 -9.54 2.90 8.89
CA ARG A 159 -10.04 3.96 9.79
C ARG A 159 -8.92 4.78 10.44
N PHE A 160 -7.77 4.16 10.68
CA PHE A 160 -6.64 4.80 11.36
C PHE A 160 -5.60 5.40 10.40
N VAL A 161 -5.66 5.06 9.11
CA VAL A 161 -4.74 5.58 8.09
C VAL A 161 -4.61 7.12 8.10
N PRO A 162 -5.70 7.93 8.14
CA PRO A 162 -5.57 9.38 8.14
C PRO A 162 -4.87 9.92 9.38
N LEU A 163 -5.10 9.29 10.56
CA LEU A 163 -4.42 9.67 11.80
C LEU A 163 -2.91 9.43 11.69
N PHE A 164 -2.50 8.25 11.23
CA PHE A 164 -1.07 7.95 11.05
C PHE A 164 -0.42 8.88 10.02
N LYS A 165 -1.09 9.16 8.89
CA LYS A 165 -0.59 10.12 7.90
C LYS A 165 -0.38 11.51 8.51
N SER A 166 -1.29 12.00 9.34
CA SER A 166 -1.17 13.30 10.01
C SER A 166 0.03 13.31 10.96
N VAL A 167 0.21 12.27 11.76
CA VAL A 167 1.35 12.14 12.69
C VAL A 167 2.67 12.13 11.92
N TYR A 168 2.79 11.32 10.87
CA TYR A 168 4.00 11.27 10.05
C TYR A 168 4.26 12.59 9.33
N SER A 169 3.23 13.31 8.87
CA SER A 169 3.39 14.63 8.25
C SER A 169 3.96 15.66 9.22
N ILE A 170 3.53 15.63 10.50
CA ILE A 170 4.06 16.51 11.54
C ILE A 170 5.54 16.19 11.82
N ILE A 171 5.88 14.90 11.92
CA ILE A 171 7.27 14.46 12.14
C ILE A 171 8.15 14.92 10.97
N VAL A 172 7.72 14.74 9.73
CA VAL A 172 8.44 15.18 8.53
C VAL A 172 8.63 16.69 8.51
N ALA A 173 7.59 17.46 8.84
CA ALA A 173 7.69 18.92 8.96
C ALA A 173 8.74 19.33 10.01
N GLY A 174 8.76 18.65 11.16
CA GLY A 174 9.78 18.85 12.20
C GLY A 174 11.20 18.54 11.70
N LEU A 175 11.37 17.42 10.98
CA LEU A 175 12.67 17.07 10.42
C LEU A 175 13.16 18.12 9.39
N PHE A 176 12.29 18.61 8.51
CA PHE A 176 12.65 19.68 7.58
C PHE A 176 12.94 21.01 8.27
N ALA A 177 12.27 21.32 9.38
CA ALA A 177 12.62 22.48 10.19
C ALA A 177 14.03 22.34 10.79
N VAL A 178 14.42 21.16 11.28
CA VAL A 178 15.79 20.88 11.74
C VAL A 178 16.80 21.04 10.61
N VAL A 179 16.50 20.53 9.40
CA VAL A 179 17.36 20.72 8.22
C VAL A 179 17.56 22.20 7.90
N ALA A 180 16.49 22.99 7.95
CA ALA A 180 16.58 24.45 7.72
C ALA A 180 17.44 25.14 8.77
N LEU A 181 17.34 24.76 10.05
CA LEU A 181 18.18 25.29 11.14
C LEU A 181 19.65 24.90 10.95
N LEU A 182 19.94 23.66 10.59
CA LEU A 182 21.31 23.20 10.31
C LEU A 182 21.90 23.91 9.11
N GLY A 183 21.12 24.10 8.04
CA GLY A 183 21.53 24.87 6.87
C GLY A 183 21.82 26.33 7.20
N TYR A 184 21.00 26.95 8.05
CA TYR A 184 21.23 28.31 8.53
C TYR A 184 22.51 28.39 9.40
N ALA A 185 22.76 27.44 10.30
CA ALA A 185 23.97 27.37 11.08
C ALA A 185 25.23 27.19 10.20
N ALA A 186 25.15 26.31 9.20
CA ALA A 186 26.22 26.13 8.22
C ALA A 186 26.53 27.41 7.45
N LEU A 187 25.49 28.17 7.05
CA LEU A 187 25.65 29.45 6.37
C LEU A 187 26.32 30.50 7.27
N GLN A 188 25.91 30.58 8.54
CA GLN A 188 26.56 31.50 9.49
C GLN A 188 28.04 31.18 9.71
N GLU A 189 28.39 29.89 9.90
CA GLU A 189 29.79 29.46 10.01
C GLU A 189 30.59 29.77 8.73
N LEU A 190 29.98 29.56 7.57
CA LEU A 190 30.60 29.86 6.28
C LEU A 190 30.89 31.37 6.14
N ILE A 191 29.94 32.25 6.47
CA ILE A 191 30.11 33.70 6.47
C ILE A 191 31.20 34.11 7.46
N ALA A 192 31.21 33.49 8.66
CA ALA A 192 32.20 33.78 9.68
C ALA A 192 33.64 33.42 9.29
N ILE A 193 33.84 32.45 8.36
CA ILE A 193 35.16 32.17 7.77
C ILE A 193 35.68 33.35 6.99
N PHE A 194 34.82 34.02 6.21
CA PHE A 194 35.21 35.16 5.34
C PHE A 194 35.29 36.50 6.10
N THR A 195 34.58 36.64 7.22
CA THR A 195 34.48 37.88 7.99
C THR A 195 35.39 37.93 9.21
N SER A 196 35.98 36.81 9.62
CA SER A 196 36.85 36.75 10.80
C SER A 196 38.23 37.38 10.53
N PRO A 197 38.78 38.22 11.45
CA PRO A 197 40.13 38.76 11.31
C PRO A 197 41.17 37.65 11.22
N SER A 198 42.15 37.79 10.33
CA SER A 198 43.28 36.88 10.18
C SER A 198 44.09 36.85 11.49
N GLY A 199 44.03 35.74 12.26
CA GLY A 199 44.77 35.57 13.49
C GLY A 199 44.01 34.84 14.60
N SER A 200 42.74 34.49 14.46
CA SER A 200 42.04 33.68 15.43
C SER A 200 42.47 32.21 15.33
N THR A 201 42.90 31.64 16.48
CA THR A 201 43.39 30.25 16.61
C THR A 201 42.34 29.21 16.12
N ASP A 202 41.07 29.60 16.06
CA ASP A 202 39.95 28.72 15.70
C ASP A 202 39.59 28.71 14.17
N LEU A 203 40.30 29.52 13.36
CA LEU A 203 39.98 29.63 11.94
C LEU A 203 40.12 28.29 11.18
N HIS A 204 41.05 27.44 11.63
CA HIS A 204 41.29 26.11 11.03
C HIS A 204 40.18 25.09 11.33
N LEU A 205 39.38 25.31 12.39
CA LEU A 205 38.32 24.41 12.83
C LEU A 205 36.94 24.76 12.24
N LYS A 206 36.73 26.01 11.79
CA LYS A 206 35.44 26.47 11.23
C LYS A 206 34.97 25.70 10.01
N PRO A 207 35.84 25.34 9.00
CA PRO A 207 35.39 24.54 7.85
C PRO A 207 34.79 23.20 8.23
N PHE A 208 35.26 22.59 9.34
CA PHE A 208 34.72 21.33 9.82
C PHE A 208 33.31 21.49 10.41
N GLY A 209 33.03 22.61 11.08
CA GLY A 209 31.66 22.95 11.52
C GLY A 209 30.68 23.02 10.37
N VAL A 210 31.06 23.68 9.27
CA VAL A 210 30.23 23.77 8.05
C VAL A 210 29.94 22.35 7.48
N ILE A 211 30.98 21.51 7.37
CA ILE A 211 30.85 20.15 6.84
C ILE A 211 29.90 19.32 7.72
N ILE A 212 30.03 19.42 9.07
CA ILE A 212 29.15 18.69 9.98
C ILE A 212 27.69 19.12 9.79
N PHE A 213 27.41 20.42 9.84
CA PHE A 213 26.04 20.91 9.70
C PHE A 213 25.42 20.51 8.36
N LEU A 214 26.18 20.54 7.27
CA LEU A 214 25.70 20.13 5.95
C LEU A 214 25.48 18.62 5.86
N THR A 215 26.40 17.80 6.38
CA THR A 215 26.27 16.33 6.31
C THR A 215 25.19 15.81 7.23
N LEU A 216 25.07 16.35 8.44
CA LEU A 216 23.98 16.04 9.36
C LEU A 216 22.63 16.50 8.76
N GLY A 217 22.60 17.72 8.20
CA GLY A 217 21.42 18.23 7.49
C GLY A 217 20.99 17.32 6.34
N LEU A 218 21.95 16.85 5.53
CA LEU A 218 21.67 15.92 4.43
C LEU A 218 21.11 14.58 4.95
N ALA A 219 21.69 14.04 6.02
CA ALA A 219 21.22 12.77 6.62
C ALA A 219 19.78 12.91 7.16
N VAL A 220 19.47 14.02 7.84
CA VAL A 220 18.13 14.31 8.36
C VAL A 220 17.14 14.57 7.20
N PHE A 221 17.59 15.27 6.14
CA PHE A 221 16.77 15.47 4.95
C PHE A 221 16.40 14.18 4.26
N ASP A 222 17.36 13.27 4.05
CA ASP A 222 17.11 11.97 3.44
C ASP A 222 16.17 11.11 4.27
N LEU A 223 16.25 11.18 5.60
CA LEU A 223 15.31 10.54 6.49
C LEU A 223 13.90 11.12 6.32
N GLY A 224 13.76 12.44 6.38
CA GLY A 224 12.48 13.14 6.21
C GLY A 224 11.84 12.85 4.85
N LYS A 225 12.63 12.90 3.79
CA LYS A 225 12.21 12.54 2.43
C LYS A 225 11.72 11.10 2.35
N THR A 226 12.45 10.16 2.95
CA THR A 226 12.06 8.73 2.93
C THR A 226 10.74 8.50 3.65
N ILE A 227 10.55 9.09 4.85
CA ILE A 227 9.28 8.99 5.59
C ILE A 227 8.15 9.65 4.82
N LEU A 228 8.38 10.81 4.19
CA LEU A 228 7.40 11.49 3.36
C LEU A 228 6.94 10.62 2.20
N GLU A 229 7.88 10.05 1.47
CA GLU A 229 7.58 9.19 0.32
C GLU A 229 6.85 7.90 0.73
N GLU A 230 7.33 7.20 1.75
CA GLU A 230 6.83 5.87 2.10
C GLU A 230 5.55 5.90 2.96
N GLU A 231 5.43 6.84 3.90
CA GLU A 231 4.31 6.84 4.85
C GLU A 231 3.21 7.85 4.51
N VAL A 232 3.54 8.96 3.81
CA VAL A 232 2.59 10.03 3.52
C VAL A 232 2.10 9.98 2.07
N LEU A 233 3.03 9.91 1.10
CA LEU A 233 2.72 10.01 -0.33
C LEU A 233 2.36 8.67 -0.95
N MET A 234 3.08 7.61 -0.62
CA MET A 234 2.75 6.30 -1.16
C MET A 234 1.54 5.72 -0.42
N HIS A 235 0.53 5.31 -1.17
CA HIS A 235 -0.45 4.37 -0.65
C HIS A 235 0.33 3.08 -0.35
N LYS A 236 0.42 2.72 0.94
CA LYS A 236 0.98 1.42 1.32
C LYS A 236 0.17 0.35 0.62
N ASP A 237 0.72 -0.18 -0.46
CA ASP A 237 0.32 -1.49 -0.94
C ASP A 237 0.71 -2.46 0.18
N VAL A 238 -0.27 -2.84 0.99
CA VAL A 238 -0.15 -3.79 2.12
C VAL A 238 0.56 -5.08 1.68
N TYR A 239 0.67 -5.28 0.40
CA TYR A 239 1.16 -6.46 -0.29
C TYR A 239 2.68 -6.49 -0.57
N ARG A 240 3.45 -5.47 -0.17
CA ARG A 240 4.90 -5.40 -0.46
C ARG A 240 5.76 -5.41 0.80
N HIS A 241 6.18 -6.59 1.24
CA HIS A 241 7.16 -6.75 2.33
C HIS A 241 8.57 -6.18 2.02
N SER A 242 8.88 -5.86 0.76
CA SER A 242 10.22 -5.37 0.38
C SER A 242 10.48 -3.88 0.68
N SER A 243 9.43 -3.09 0.95
CA SER A 243 9.53 -1.66 1.22
C SER A 243 10.23 -1.39 2.56
N THR A 244 9.82 -2.06 3.63
CA THR A 244 10.35 -1.84 4.99
C THR A 244 11.86 -2.05 5.10
N ARG A 245 12.42 -3.05 4.40
CA ARG A 245 13.86 -3.33 4.44
C ARG A 245 14.68 -2.19 3.81
N ARG A 246 14.21 -1.62 2.71
CA ARG A 246 14.89 -0.51 2.03
C ARG A 246 14.94 0.74 2.90
N THR A 247 13.85 1.05 3.61
CA THR A 247 13.77 2.18 4.55
C THR A 247 14.73 2.02 5.71
N ILE A 248 14.74 0.85 6.36
CA ILE A 248 15.66 0.56 7.47
C ILE A 248 17.12 0.69 7.01
N THR A 249 17.47 0.13 5.85
CA THR A 249 18.84 0.20 5.33
C THR A 249 19.27 1.63 5.06
N ARG A 250 18.43 2.48 4.45
CA ARG A 250 18.74 3.90 4.21
C ARG A 250 18.90 4.67 5.51
N PHE A 251 17.99 4.46 6.46
CA PHE A 251 18.05 5.09 7.77
C PHE A 251 19.34 4.74 8.52
N MET A 252 19.69 3.47 8.57
CA MET A 252 20.93 3.01 9.21
C MET A 252 22.17 3.55 8.49
N ALA A 253 22.15 3.62 7.16
CA ALA A 253 23.24 4.23 6.39
C ALA A 253 23.42 5.72 6.71
N ALA A 254 22.34 6.49 6.83
CA ALA A 254 22.42 7.91 7.22
C ALA A 254 23.01 8.10 8.62
N ILE A 255 22.58 7.29 9.61
CA ILE A 255 23.14 7.31 10.97
C ILE A 255 24.64 6.95 10.92
N LEU A 256 25.00 5.89 10.18
CA LEU A 256 26.38 5.45 10.05
C LEU A 256 27.29 6.57 9.50
N ILE A 257 26.85 7.26 8.47
CA ILE A 257 27.59 8.40 7.90
C ILE A 257 27.76 9.51 8.94
N ALA A 258 26.68 9.89 9.62
CA ALA A 258 26.73 10.95 10.64
C ALA A 258 27.68 10.60 11.79
N VAL A 259 27.58 9.40 12.36
CA VAL A 259 28.46 8.94 13.45
C VAL A 259 29.93 8.84 12.99
N SER A 260 30.17 8.37 11.74
CA SER A 260 31.54 8.28 11.21
C SER A 260 32.18 9.67 11.07
N ILE A 261 31.44 10.65 10.59
CA ILE A 261 31.92 12.03 10.43
C ILE A 261 32.22 12.66 11.81
N GLU A 262 31.31 12.46 12.79
CA GLU A 262 31.50 12.96 14.15
C GLU A 262 32.75 12.34 14.80
N GLY A 263 32.95 11.02 14.67
CA GLY A 263 34.13 10.32 15.18
C GLY A 263 35.43 10.83 14.55
N LEU A 264 35.47 10.97 13.22
CA LEU A 264 36.63 11.52 12.51
C LEU A 264 36.94 12.95 12.94
N LEU A 265 35.91 13.78 13.09
CA LEU A 265 36.08 15.16 13.52
C LEU A 265 36.63 15.26 14.93
N LEU A 266 36.11 14.43 15.87
CA LEU A 266 36.58 14.43 17.25
C LEU A 266 38.06 13.99 17.30
N MET A 267 38.46 12.98 16.52
CA MET A 267 39.85 12.57 16.37
C MET A 267 40.71 13.72 15.82
N PHE A 268 40.25 14.41 14.78
CA PHE A 268 40.97 15.51 14.18
C PHE A 268 41.13 16.69 15.14
N LYS A 269 40.04 17.12 15.81
CA LYS A 269 40.09 18.15 16.84
C LYS A 269 41.10 17.80 17.95
N SER A 270 41.10 16.56 18.40
CA SER A 270 41.99 16.07 19.42
C SER A 270 43.45 16.04 18.96
N ALA A 271 43.71 15.71 17.69
CA ALA A 271 45.05 15.69 17.12
C ALA A 271 45.66 17.09 16.93
N VAL A 272 44.82 18.10 16.67
CA VAL A 272 45.26 19.52 16.50
C VAL A 272 45.27 20.24 17.87
N GLY A 273 44.51 19.78 18.84
CA GLY A 273 44.39 20.38 20.19
C GLY A 273 45.17 19.62 21.28
N ASP A 274 44.59 19.52 22.48
CA ASP A 274 45.24 18.98 23.69
C ASP A 274 45.36 17.46 23.78
N GLY A 275 44.93 16.73 22.77
CA GLY A 275 44.97 15.25 22.71
C GLY A 275 44.00 14.53 23.69
N LYS A 276 43.22 15.26 24.49
CA LYS A 276 42.41 14.68 25.58
C LYS A 276 41.23 13.82 25.13
N HIS A 277 40.71 14.02 23.92
CA HIS A 277 39.50 13.34 23.42
C HIS A 277 39.75 12.34 22.31
N VAL A 278 41.01 11.91 22.08
CA VAL A 278 41.36 10.90 21.08
C VAL A 278 40.60 9.60 21.33
N MET A 279 40.55 9.16 22.62
CA MET A 279 39.91 7.90 22.98
C MET A 279 38.39 7.93 22.77
N ASP A 280 37.76 9.10 22.98
CA ASP A 280 36.31 9.27 22.69
C ASP A 280 36.03 9.12 21.19
N GLY A 281 36.89 9.69 20.36
CA GLY A 281 36.83 9.51 18.90
C GLY A 281 37.00 8.05 18.47
N VAL A 282 37.91 7.31 19.09
CA VAL A 282 38.13 5.87 18.83
C VAL A 282 36.87 5.05 19.17
N TRP A 283 36.22 5.33 20.31
CA TRP A 283 34.98 4.65 20.69
C TRP A 283 33.83 4.94 19.76
N ILE A 284 33.70 6.18 19.30
CA ILE A 284 32.68 6.55 18.30
C ILE A 284 32.93 5.83 16.97
N MET A 285 34.20 5.77 16.52
CA MET A 285 34.55 5.03 15.32
C MET A 285 34.32 3.52 15.47
N ALA A 286 34.61 2.94 16.63
CA ALA A 286 34.30 1.54 16.93
C ALA A 286 32.79 1.27 16.87
N ALA A 287 31.97 2.18 17.40
CA ALA A 287 30.50 2.11 17.29
C ALA A 287 30.05 2.19 15.83
N ALA A 288 30.63 3.07 15.01
CA ALA A 288 30.33 3.16 13.57
C ALA A 288 30.65 1.85 12.84
N VAL A 289 31.80 1.22 13.13
CA VAL A 289 32.16 -0.10 12.59
C VAL A 289 31.17 -1.18 13.04
N GLY A 290 30.75 -1.17 14.30
CA GLY A 290 29.72 -2.07 14.84
C GLY A 290 28.38 -1.92 14.12
N LEU A 291 27.95 -0.68 13.86
CA LEU A 291 26.74 -0.40 13.08
C LEU A 291 26.85 -0.89 11.63
N LEU A 292 28.01 -0.71 10.99
CA LEU A 292 28.27 -1.17 9.61
C LEU A 292 28.20 -2.69 9.53
N VAL A 293 28.83 -3.40 10.47
CA VAL A 293 28.76 -4.87 10.53
C VAL A 293 27.34 -5.35 10.80
N GLY A 294 26.63 -4.72 11.74
CA GLY A 294 25.22 -5.01 12.02
C GLY A 294 24.31 -4.80 10.80
N LEU A 295 24.51 -3.70 10.08
CA LEU A 295 23.76 -3.42 8.85
C LEU A 295 24.09 -4.44 7.76
N GLY A 296 25.34 -4.78 7.56
CA GLY A 296 25.77 -5.80 6.60
C GLY A 296 25.16 -7.18 6.90
N LEU A 297 25.15 -7.58 8.17
CA LEU A 297 24.55 -8.83 8.62
C LEU A 297 23.02 -8.82 8.40
N TYR A 298 22.34 -7.71 8.75
CA TYR A 298 20.91 -7.55 8.52
C TYR A 298 20.53 -7.68 7.04
N VAL A 299 21.27 -7.00 6.16
CA VAL A 299 21.04 -7.06 4.70
C VAL A 299 21.31 -8.48 4.17
N TYR A 300 22.38 -9.11 4.60
CA TYR A 300 22.74 -10.47 4.21
C TYR A 300 21.69 -11.51 4.62
N LEU A 301 21.27 -11.49 5.89
CA LEU A 301 20.25 -12.40 6.40
C LEU A 301 18.90 -12.18 5.73
N GLY A 302 18.55 -10.92 5.49
CA GLY A 302 17.31 -10.57 4.77
C GLY A 302 17.29 -11.07 3.32
N ALA A 303 18.42 -10.93 2.60
CA ALA A 303 18.55 -11.45 1.23
C ALA A 303 18.45 -12.99 1.19
N ARG A 304 19.06 -13.66 2.16
CA ARG A 304 19.01 -15.14 2.26
C ARG A 304 17.59 -15.65 2.58
N ALA A 305 16.89 -14.97 3.48
CA ALA A 305 15.50 -15.31 3.80
C ALA A 305 14.58 -15.18 2.57
N GLU A 306 14.74 -14.13 1.78
CA GLU A 306 13.97 -13.90 0.55
C GLU A 306 14.23 -15.00 -0.50
N GLN A 307 15.50 -15.42 -0.67
CA GLN A 307 15.84 -16.52 -1.58
C GLN A 307 15.19 -17.85 -1.16
N LEU A 308 15.12 -18.14 0.14
CA LEU A 308 14.47 -19.34 0.66
C LEU A 308 12.97 -19.32 0.40
N LEU A 309 12.30 -18.19 0.60
CA LEU A 309 10.88 -18.02 0.33
C LEU A 309 10.55 -18.20 -1.16
N LEU A 310 11.37 -17.63 -2.05
CA LEU A 310 11.20 -17.78 -3.50
C LEU A 310 11.36 -19.24 -3.95
N ARG A 311 12.34 -19.97 -3.39
CA ARG A 311 12.52 -21.40 -3.67
C ARG A 311 11.34 -22.24 -3.18
N GLN A 312 10.77 -21.92 -2.03
CA GLN A 312 9.61 -22.62 -1.49
C GLN A 312 8.36 -22.38 -2.37
N LYS A 313 8.15 -21.13 -2.81
CA LYS A 313 7.02 -20.75 -3.69
C LYS A 313 7.11 -21.45 -5.07
N SER A 314 8.32 -21.56 -5.65
CA SER A 314 8.53 -22.29 -6.90
C SER A 314 8.28 -23.80 -6.76
N ARG A 315 8.66 -24.40 -5.64
CA ARG A 315 8.43 -25.82 -5.34
C ARG A 315 6.94 -26.14 -5.17
N THR A 316 6.20 -25.27 -4.51
CA THR A 316 4.74 -25.41 -4.32
C THR A 316 3.98 -25.23 -5.65
N ARG A 317 4.42 -24.34 -6.54
CA ARG A 317 3.86 -24.20 -7.89
C ARG A 317 4.09 -25.44 -8.75
N ALA A 318 5.29 -26.01 -8.71
CA ALA A 318 5.61 -27.25 -9.45
C ALA A 318 4.80 -28.46 -8.98
N LEU A 319 4.49 -28.55 -7.68
CA LEU A 319 3.62 -29.60 -7.13
C LEU A 319 2.14 -29.44 -7.47
N LYS A 320 1.67 -28.23 -7.77
CA LYS A 320 0.27 -27.97 -8.19
C LYS A 320 0.05 -28.14 -9.71
N SER A 321 1.11 -28.28 -10.49
CA SER A 321 1.06 -28.48 -11.94
C SER A 321 1.14 -29.97 -12.36
N ILE A 322 1.25 -30.89 -11.39
CA ILE A 322 1.13 -32.33 -11.54
C ILE A 322 -0.24 -32.79 -11.04
#